data_a979876eff79593dbbc785c81ef60dfa
#
_entry.id   a979876eff79593dbbc785c81ef60dfa
#
_cell.length_a   1.000
_cell.length_b   1.000
_cell.length_c   1.000
_cell.angle_alpha   90.00
_cell.angle_beta   90.00
_cell.angle_gamma   90.00
#
_symmetry.space_group_name_H-M   'P 1'
#
loop_
_entity.id
_entity.type
_entity.pdbx_description
1 polymer ?
#
loop_
_entity_poly.entity_id
_entity_poly.type
_entity_poly.pdbx_seq_one_letter_code
_entity_poly.pdbx_strand_id
1 'polypeptide(L)'
;MEELHQVVSAEPLDGMRVLVSFENGVRGIFDCEYLTKDSYWAKLKSPAFFRQVRAECGTLCWPEDIDVAPESVWEDASRAQV
;
A
#
# COMPACT_ATOMS: atom_id res chain seq x y z
N MET A 1 -0.03 0.11 -24.05
CA MET A 1 -0.87 0.41 -22.89
C MET A 1 -0.34 -0.35 -21.69
N GLU A 2 -0.14 0.35 -20.59
CA GLU A 2 0.34 -0.30 -19.40
C GLU A 2 -0.77 -1.03 -18.70
N GLU A 3 -0.47 -2.25 -18.25
CA GLU A 3 -1.41 -2.99 -17.44
C GLU A 3 -1.25 -2.64 -15.98
N LEU A 4 -2.38 -2.55 -15.30
CA LEU A 4 -2.38 -2.36 -13.87
C LEU A 4 -2.18 -3.72 -13.21
N HIS A 5 -1.13 -3.83 -12.39
CA HIS A 5 -0.85 -5.07 -11.68
C HIS A 5 -1.46 -5.03 -10.30
N GLN A 6 -2.10 -6.11 -9.93
CA GLN A 6 -2.84 -6.19 -8.67
C GLN A 6 -1.93 -6.60 -7.53
N VAL A 7 -2.17 -5.98 -6.37
CA VAL A 7 -1.50 -6.36 -5.12
C VAL A 7 -2.08 -7.68 -4.65
N VAL A 8 -1.21 -8.65 -4.38
CA VAL A 8 -1.65 -9.95 -3.88
C VAL A 8 -1.25 -10.19 -2.44
N SER A 9 -0.27 -9.45 -1.91
CA SER A 9 0.05 -9.52 -0.49
C SER A 9 0.61 -8.21 0.01
N ALA A 10 0.47 -7.97 1.31
CA ALA A 10 0.93 -6.75 1.94
C ALA A 10 1.44 -7.08 3.33
N GLU A 11 2.62 -6.54 3.65
CA GLU A 11 3.23 -6.73 4.97
C GLU A 11 3.63 -5.36 5.53
N PRO A 12 3.07 -4.94 6.67
CA PRO A 12 3.44 -3.65 7.24
C PRO A 12 4.84 -3.68 7.81
N LEU A 13 5.58 -2.60 7.54
CA LEU A 13 6.95 -2.44 8.03
C LEU A 13 7.02 -1.19 8.90
N ASP A 14 8.15 -1.02 9.57
CA ASP A 14 8.38 0.18 10.36
C ASP A 14 8.46 1.40 9.45
N GLY A 15 8.12 2.58 10.01
CA GLY A 15 8.21 3.83 9.26
C GLY A 15 7.10 4.04 8.26
N MET A 16 5.93 3.45 8.52
CA MET A 16 4.75 3.60 7.66
C MET A 16 4.98 3.10 6.24
N ARG A 17 5.76 2.04 6.10
CA ARG A 17 6.03 1.41 4.82
C ARG A 17 5.36 0.06 4.75
N VAL A 18 5.00 -0.36 3.55
CA VAL A 18 4.37 -1.66 3.33
C VAL A 18 5.16 -2.39 2.25
N LEU A 19 5.54 -3.62 2.55
CA LEU A 19 6.12 -4.50 1.53
C LEU A 19 4.96 -5.09 0.75
N VAL A 20 4.88 -4.79 -0.55
CA VAL A 20 3.79 -5.29 -1.39
C VAL A 20 4.33 -6.26 -2.41
N SER A 21 3.52 -7.27 -2.71
CA SER A 21 3.80 -8.20 -3.79
C SER A 21 2.67 -8.10 -4.79
N PHE A 22 3.03 -8.12 -6.06
CA PHE A 22 2.07 -8.00 -7.16
C PHE A 22 1.89 -9.33 -7.87
N GLU A 23 0.80 -9.46 -8.61
CA GLU A 23 0.45 -10.70 -9.29
C GLU A 23 1.52 -11.16 -10.28
N ASN A 24 2.30 -10.23 -10.81
CA ASN A 24 3.36 -10.55 -11.78
C ASN A 24 4.69 -10.91 -11.13
N GLY A 25 4.72 -11.04 -9.80
CA GLY A 25 5.94 -11.43 -9.09
C GLY A 25 6.81 -10.26 -8.64
N VAL A 26 6.50 -9.04 -9.04
CA VAL A 26 7.25 -7.88 -8.58
C VAL A 26 6.94 -7.61 -7.12
N ARG A 27 7.98 -7.28 -6.34
CA ARG A 27 7.84 -6.90 -4.94
C ARG A 27 8.51 -5.56 -4.74
N GLY A 28 7.91 -4.72 -3.92
CA GLY A 28 8.47 -3.40 -3.67
C GLY A 28 7.94 -2.80 -2.39
N ILE A 29 8.50 -1.65 -2.03
CA ILE A 29 8.14 -0.94 -0.81
C ILE A 29 7.24 0.25 -1.17
N PHE A 30 6.07 0.30 -0.57
CA PHE A 30 5.16 1.43 -0.72
C PHE A 30 5.23 2.27 0.56
N ASP A 31 5.62 3.53 0.41
CA ASP A 31 5.74 4.44 1.55
C ASP A 31 4.43 5.19 1.72
N CYS A 32 3.77 4.99 2.85
CA CYS A 32 2.46 5.60 3.13
C CYS A 32 2.58 6.94 3.85
N GLU A 33 3.77 7.36 4.22
CA GLU A 33 3.92 8.56 5.05
C GLU A 33 3.31 9.78 4.37
N TYR A 34 3.53 9.96 3.08
CA TYR A 34 3.04 11.13 2.39
C TYR A 34 1.51 11.18 2.33
N LEU A 35 0.85 10.03 2.43
CA LEU A 35 -0.60 9.98 2.41
C LEU A 35 -1.21 10.66 3.64
N THR A 36 -0.50 10.63 4.76
CA THR A 36 -1.06 11.13 6.02
C THR A 36 -1.19 12.65 6.06
N LYS A 37 -0.69 13.33 5.04
CA LYS A 37 -0.93 14.77 4.91
C LYS A 37 -2.38 15.06 4.55
N ASP A 38 -3.09 14.06 4.03
CA ASP A 38 -4.50 14.16 3.71
C ASP A 38 -5.29 13.56 4.86
N SER A 39 -6.36 14.24 5.28
CA SER A 39 -7.16 13.79 6.42
C SER A 39 -7.77 12.40 6.20
N TYR A 40 -8.02 12.02 4.94
CA TYR A 40 -8.57 10.71 4.63
C TYR A 40 -7.70 9.58 5.19
N TRP A 41 -6.36 9.74 5.13
CA TRP A 41 -5.44 8.73 5.60
C TRP A 41 -4.81 9.04 6.94
N ALA A 42 -5.33 10.02 7.66
CA ALA A 42 -4.71 10.45 8.93
C ALA A 42 -4.61 9.33 9.96
N LYS A 43 -5.54 8.37 9.94
CA LYS A 43 -5.54 7.27 10.88
C LYS A 43 -4.34 6.35 10.72
N LEU A 44 -3.68 6.38 9.58
CA LEU A 44 -2.49 5.56 9.36
C LEU A 44 -1.33 5.97 10.27
N LYS A 45 -1.40 7.14 10.86
CA LYS A 45 -0.38 7.56 11.82
C LYS A 45 -0.39 6.70 13.08
N SER A 46 -1.50 6.04 13.39
CA SER A 46 -1.56 5.12 14.51
C SER A 46 -0.92 3.79 14.09
N PRO A 47 0.16 3.35 14.77
CA PRO A 47 0.80 2.09 14.38
C PRO A 47 -0.14 0.90 14.44
N ALA A 48 -1.03 0.86 15.44
CA ALA A 48 -1.97 -0.24 15.56
C ALA A 48 -2.94 -0.27 14.39
N PHE A 49 -3.40 0.88 13.92
CA PHE A 49 -4.29 0.94 12.77
C PHE A 49 -3.53 0.60 11.49
N PHE A 50 -2.33 1.16 11.33
CA PHE A 50 -1.53 0.92 10.14
C PHE A 50 -1.24 -0.56 9.91
N ARG A 51 -0.98 -1.28 11.00
CA ARG A 51 -0.63 -2.70 10.91
C ARG A 51 -1.78 -3.58 10.45
N GLN A 52 -2.98 -3.04 10.36
CA GLN A 52 -4.12 -3.78 9.87
C GLN A 52 -4.26 -3.74 8.36
N VAL A 53 -3.24 -3.29 7.67
CA VAL A 53 -3.24 -3.24 6.21
C VAL A 53 -3.47 -4.63 5.62
N ARG A 54 -4.26 -4.68 4.54
CA ARG A 54 -4.55 -5.92 3.84
C ARG A 54 -4.50 -5.68 2.34
N ALA A 55 -4.22 -6.77 1.62
CA ALA A 55 -4.29 -6.76 0.16
C ALA A 55 -5.70 -7.23 -0.22
N GLU A 56 -6.54 -6.30 -0.63
CA GLU A 56 -7.91 -6.61 -1.05
C GLU A 56 -8.25 -5.81 -2.29
N CYS A 57 -9.07 -6.41 -3.15
CA CYS A 57 -9.52 -5.76 -4.39
C CYS A 57 -8.36 -5.26 -5.24
N GLY A 58 -7.23 -5.95 -5.16
CA GLY A 58 -6.06 -5.62 -5.97
C GLY A 58 -5.27 -4.42 -5.49
N THR A 59 -5.54 -3.92 -4.28
CA THR A 59 -4.83 -2.78 -3.74
C THR A 59 -4.63 -2.94 -2.24
N LEU A 60 -4.19 -1.87 -1.57
CA LEU A 60 -4.01 -1.87 -0.11
C LEU A 60 -5.24 -1.28 0.54
N CYS A 61 -5.73 -1.94 1.57
CA CYS A 61 -6.91 -1.52 2.32
C CYS A 61 -6.66 -1.59 3.81
N TRP A 62 -7.35 -0.73 4.54
CA TRP A 62 -7.39 -0.72 5.99
C TRP A 62 -8.83 -0.77 6.44
N PRO A 63 -9.10 -1.03 7.73
CA PRO A 63 -10.48 -0.96 8.23
C PRO A 63 -11.13 0.39 7.93
N GLU A 64 -12.46 0.43 7.98
CA GLU A 64 -13.25 1.65 7.77
C GLU A 64 -13.21 2.11 6.32
N ASP A 65 -13.04 1.17 5.39
CA ASP A 65 -13.06 1.45 3.94
C ASP A 65 -11.96 2.41 3.49
N ILE A 66 -10.86 2.46 4.21
CA ILE A 66 -9.72 3.29 3.81
C ILE A 66 -8.87 2.48 2.84
N ASP A 67 -8.62 3.01 1.66
CA ASP A 67 -7.84 2.32 0.64
C ASP A 67 -6.98 3.29 -0.14
N VAL A 68 -6.12 2.74 -1.00
CA VAL A 68 -5.24 3.53 -1.87
C VAL A 68 -5.52 3.10 -3.30
N ALA A 69 -5.46 4.06 -4.22
CA ALA A 69 -5.65 3.75 -5.63
C ALA A 69 -4.58 2.75 -6.08
N PRO A 70 -4.98 1.66 -6.77
CA PRO A 70 -3.99 0.64 -7.17
C PRO A 70 -2.89 1.18 -8.06
N GLU A 71 -3.20 2.18 -8.88
CA GLU A 71 -2.18 2.81 -9.74
C GLU A 71 -1.07 3.44 -8.91
N SER A 72 -1.44 4.08 -7.80
CA SER A 72 -0.45 4.72 -6.92
C SER A 72 0.45 3.69 -6.27
N VAL A 73 -0.12 2.57 -5.85
CA VAL A 73 0.67 1.51 -5.22
C VAL A 73 1.67 0.93 -6.22
N TRP A 74 1.21 0.62 -7.43
CA TRP A 74 2.09 0.07 -8.46
C TRP A 74 3.19 1.05 -8.84
N GLU A 75 2.82 2.31 -9.06
CA GLU A 75 3.77 3.32 -9.49
C GLU A 75 4.90 3.50 -8.48
N ASP A 76 4.54 3.61 -7.20
CA ASP A 76 5.54 3.85 -6.17
C ASP A 76 6.32 2.61 -5.82
N ALA A 77 5.64 1.48 -5.62
CA ALA A 77 6.31 0.26 -5.19
C ALA A 77 7.19 -0.33 -6.29
N SER A 78 6.79 -0.22 -7.55
CA SER A 78 7.60 -0.76 -8.64
C SER A 78 8.90 0.00 -8.82
N ARG A 79 8.96 1.23 -8.32
CA ARG A 79 10.20 2.00 -8.33
C ARG A 79 11.11 1.67 -7.17
N ALA A 80 10.59 1.00 -6.15
CA ALA A 80 11.36 0.63 -4.95
C ALA A 80 11.33 -0.88 -4.78
N GLN A 81 11.70 -1.58 -5.84
CA GLN A 81 11.68 -3.05 -5.84
C GLN A 81 12.72 -3.63 -4.90
N VAL A 82 12.40 -4.77 -4.33
CA VAL A 82 13.30 -5.53 -3.46
C VAL A 82 13.58 -6.90 -4.05
#